data_c017449d1817441d954e6c887d7b2291
#
_entry.id   c017449d1817441d954e6c887d7b2291
#
_cell.length_a   1.000
_cell.length_b   1.000
_cell.length_c   1.000
_cell.angle_alpha   90.00
_cell.angle_beta   90.00
_cell.angle_gamma   90.00
#
_symmetry.space_group_name_H-M   'P 1'
#
loop_
_entity.id
_entity.type
_entity.pdbx_description
1 polymer ?
#
loop_
_entity_poly.entity_id
_entity_poly.type
_entity_poly.pdbx_seq_one_letter_code
_entity_poly.pdbx_strand_id
1 'polypeptide(L)'
;MTNETTTIKTEQKKSDAPRSRGGSGGRGGGVGRGGSRRGGSSFERVKPEYDQKILDIRRVTRVVAGGRRMAFAVSMIIGDRKGLVGIGNGKAIDTALAIGKALKDAKKNLIRIKTTKTMSIPHEIRAKYCSSEIVLFPNNGRGLVVGSAARDILNLAGVTDVTAKVLTGSKNKINNAGATMKALMKVSERASKKVPEISVDKKEEIVA
;
A
#
# COMPACT_ATOMS: atom_id res chain seq x y z
N MET A 1 -31.34 23.73 -42.84
CA MET A 1 -30.31 24.38 -41.99
C MET A 1 -29.30 23.33 -41.64
N THR A 2 -28.18 23.34 -42.31
CA THR A 2 -27.12 22.31 -42.31
C THR A 2 -26.05 22.70 -41.29
N ASN A 3 -25.78 21.84 -40.34
CA ASN A 3 -24.69 22.03 -39.38
C ASN A 3 -23.42 21.35 -39.93
N GLU A 4 -22.44 22.16 -40.32
CA GLU A 4 -21.11 21.71 -40.75
C GLU A 4 -20.24 21.43 -39.50
N THR A 5 -19.72 20.22 -39.45
CA THR A 5 -18.77 19.77 -38.42
C THR A 5 -17.34 20.05 -38.91
N THR A 6 -16.68 21.03 -38.36
CA THR A 6 -15.28 21.38 -38.68
C THR A 6 -14.31 20.44 -37.99
N THR A 7 -13.67 19.58 -38.77
CA THR A 7 -12.59 18.68 -38.34
C THR A 7 -11.26 19.42 -38.45
N ILE A 8 -10.58 19.67 -37.34
CA ILE A 8 -9.23 20.27 -37.33
C ILE A 8 -8.19 19.14 -37.40
N LYS A 9 -7.52 19.05 -38.58
CA LYS A 9 -6.32 18.23 -38.79
C LYS A 9 -5.10 18.95 -38.21
N THR A 10 -4.43 18.33 -37.24
CA THR A 10 -3.14 18.80 -36.74
C THR A 10 -2.02 18.17 -37.57
N GLU A 11 -1.34 18.96 -38.39
CA GLU A 11 -0.16 18.55 -39.13
C GLU A 11 1.08 18.53 -38.25
N GLN A 12 1.74 17.39 -38.22
CA GLN A 12 3.04 17.23 -37.57
C GLN A 12 4.16 17.70 -38.50
N LYS A 13 4.82 18.78 -38.12
CA LYS A 13 5.98 19.34 -38.81
C LYS A 13 7.24 18.59 -38.37
N LYS A 14 7.82 17.78 -39.25
CA LYS A 14 9.17 17.22 -39.08
C LYS A 14 10.20 18.32 -39.34
N SER A 15 11.08 18.56 -38.36
CA SER A 15 12.26 19.40 -38.52
C SER A 15 13.49 18.51 -38.78
N ASP A 16 14.00 18.61 -39.99
CA ASP A 16 15.28 18.06 -40.40
C ASP A 16 16.42 18.90 -39.77
N ALA A 17 17.38 18.25 -39.14
CA ALA A 17 18.63 18.85 -38.69
C ALA A 17 19.80 18.39 -39.59
N PRO A 18 20.72 19.29 -40.01
CA PRO A 18 21.76 18.99 -41.00
C PRO A 18 22.95 18.25 -40.36
N ARG A 19 23.44 17.24 -41.08
CA ARG A 19 24.68 16.52 -40.81
C ARG A 19 25.89 17.40 -41.18
N SER A 20 26.80 17.64 -40.23
CA SER A 20 28.16 18.15 -40.51
C SER A 20 29.13 16.97 -40.62
N ARG A 21 29.80 16.91 -41.76
CA ARG A 21 30.97 16.06 -42.08
C ARG A 21 32.25 16.76 -41.65
N GLY A 22 33.23 15.99 -41.25
CA GLY A 22 34.66 16.37 -41.19
C GLY A 22 35.26 15.94 -39.86
N GLY A 23 36.36 15.29 -39.78
CA GLY A 23 37.37 14.79 -40.66
C GLY A 23 38.45 14.07 -39.84
N SER A 24 39.01 13.09 -40.49
CA SER A 24 40.39 12.62 -40.50
C SER A 24 41.24 12.57 -39.23
N GLY A 25 41.77 11.37 -38.97
CA GLY A 25 43.21 11.20 -38.72
C GLY A 25 43.63 10.90 -37.28
N GLY A 26 44.10 9.67 -36.99
CA GLY A 26 44.87 9.37 -35.79
C GLY A 26 45.04 7.87 -35.57
N ARG A 27 46.11 7.29 -36.15
CA ARG A 27 46.63 5.97 -35.83
C ARG A 27 47.16 5.96 -34.38
N GLY A 28 46.84 4.96 -33.61
CA GLY A 28 47.44 4.74 -32.27
C GLY A 28 47.10 3.36 -31.76
N GLY A 29 48.16 2.52 -31.64
CA GLY A 29 48.23 1.13 -31.39
C GLY A 29 47.47 0.57 -30.19
N GLY A 30 47.21 -0.73 -30.32
CA GLY A 30 46.46 -1.55 -29.44
C GLY A 30 47.05 -1.77 -28.06
N VAL A 31 46.22 -2.13 -27.15
CA VAL A 31 46.47 -3.10 -26.09
C VAL A 31 45.12 -3.73 -25.76
N GLY A 32 44.97 -5.00 -26.08
CA GLY A 32 43.81 -5.81 -25.73
C GLY A 32 43.64 -5.87 -24.21
N ARG A 33 42.65 -5.20 -23.72
CA ARG A 33 42.15 -5.44 -22.35
C ARG A 33 40.95 -6.37 -22.47
N GLY A 34 41.21 -7.62 -22.07
CA GLY A 34 40.24 -8.67 -21.92
C GLY A 34 39.01 -8.15 -21.17
N GLY A 35 37.87 -8.11 -21.87
CA GLY A 35 36.57 -7.84 -21.27
C GLY A 35 36.25 -8.93 -20.26
N SER A 36 36.55 -8.69 -19.01
CA SER A 36 35.98 -9.43 -17.90
C SER A 36 34.43 -9.31 -18.01
N ARG A 37 33.84 -10.37 -18.59
CA ARG A 37 32.37 -10.58 -18.46
C ARG A 37 32.10 -10.70 -16.95
N ARG A 38 31.77 -9.56 -16.34
CA ARG A 38 31.17 -9.58 -15.01
C ARG A 38 29.89 -10.41 -15.13
N GLY A 39 29.97 -11.64 -14.66
CA GLY A 39 28.85 -12.51 -14.46
C GLY A 39 27.85 -11.73 -13.63
N GLY A 40 26.75 -11.32 -14.25
CA GLY A 40 25.62 -10.77 -13.53
C GLY A 40 25.15 -11.86 -12.58
N SER A 41 25.56 -11.78 -11.31
CA SER A 41 24.88 -12.52 -10.26
C SER A 41 23.43 -12.07 -10.33
N SER A 42 22.58 -12.95 -10.82
CA SER A 42 21.14 -12.79 -10.67
C SER A 42 20.88 -12.80 -9.17
N PHE A 43 20.84 -11.60 -8.57
CA PHE A 43 20.33 -11.46 -7.22
C PHE A 43 18.90 -11.99 -7.27
N GLU A 44 18.69 -13.23 -6.84
CA GLU A 44 17.36 -13.73 -6.55
C GLU A 44 16.71 -12.73 -5.61
N ARG A 45 15.76 -11.97 -6.15
CA ARG A 45 14.99 -11.04 -5.35
C ARG A 45 14.16 -11.90 -4.40
N VAL A 46 14.63 -12.03 -3.18
CA VAL A 46 13.86 -12.66 -2.10
C VAL A 46 12.49 -12.03 -2.12
N LYS A 47 11.45 -12.84 -2.38
CA LYS A 47 10.05 -12.35 -2.39
C LYS A 47 9.78 -11.75 -1.02
N PRO A 48 9.26 -10.54 -0.93
CA PRO A 48 8.95 -9.94 0.36
C PRO A 48 7.90 -10.82 1.07
N GLU A 49 8.10 -11.04 2.35
CA GLU A 49 7.22 -11.83 3.23
C GLU A 49 5.79 -11.28 3.27
N TYR A 50 5.64 -9.97 3.10
CA TYR A 50 4.37 -9.25 3.12
C TYR A 50 4.16 -8.51 1.81
N ASP A 51 2.96 -8.58 1.28
CA ASP A 51 2.52 -7.72 0.19
C ASP A 51 2.45 -6.27 0.69
N GLN A 52 2.88 -5.32 -0.16
CA GLN A 52 2.99 -3.90 0.22
C GLN A 52 2.22 -3.04 -0.78
N LYS A 53 1.52 -2.04 -0.25
CA LYS A 53 0.85 -1.02 -1.06
C LYS A 53 1.05 0.36 -0.48
N ILE A 54 1.45 1.30 -1.32
CA ILE A 54 1.58 2.70 -0.92
C ILE A 54 0.19 3.33 -0.97
N LEU A 55 -0.22 3.95 0.14
CA LEU A 55 -1.47 4.72 0.24
C LEU A 55 -1.33 6.12 -0.31
N ASP A 56 -0.26 6.80 0.12
CA ASP A 56 -0.03 8.20 -0.21
C ASP A 56 1.44 8.56 -0.09
N ILE A 57 1.90 9.44 -1.01
CA ILE A 57 3.23 10.05 -0.98
C ILE A 57 3.04 11.54 -1.04
N ARG A 58 3.59 12.26 -0.05
CA ARG A 58 3.51 13.72 0.05
C ARG A 58 4.89 14.32 0.18
N ARG A 59 5.14 15.40 -0.57
CA ARG A 59 6.31 16.22 -0.34
C ARG A 59 5.98 17.24 0.76
N VAL A 60 6.69 17.16 1.87
CA VAL A 60 6.53 18.06 3.02
C VAL A 60 7.71 19.01 3.10
N THR A 61 7.46 20.21 3.53
CA THR A 61 8.46 21.28 3.57
C THR A 61 8.58 21.83 4.99
N ARG A 62 9.82 22.03 5.44
CA ARG A 62 10.15 22.78 6.65
C ARG A 62 10.79 24.09 6.23
N VAL A 63 10.18 25.19 6.58
CA VAL A 63 10.73 26.54 6.33
C VAL A 63 11.69 26.88 7.47
N VAL A 64 12.87 27.36 7.11
CA VAL A 64 13.94 27.80 8.02
C VAL A 64 14.48 29.16 7.54
N ALA A 65 15.27 29.87 8.35
CA ALA A 65 15.81 31.16 8.00
C ALA A 65 16.56 31.19 6.66
N GLY A 66 17.32 30.12 6.32
CA GLY A 66 18.05 29.98 5.05
C GLY A 66 17.25 29.37 3.90
N GLY A 67 15.91 29.29 3.99
CA GLY A 67 15.07 28.76 2.91
C GLY A 67 14.21 27.55 3.29
N ARG A 68 13.89 26.69 2.31
CA ARG A 68 12.96 25.56 2.46
C ARG A 68 13.70 24.24 2.41
N ARG A 69 13.58 23.42 3.45
CA ARG A 69 14.06 22.03 3.45
C ARG A 69 12.90 21.09 3.15
N MET A 70 13.03 20.33 2.08
CA MET A 70 12.01 19.41 1.60
C MET A 70 12.30 17.98 2.06
N ALA A 71 11.24 17.19 2.29
CA ALA A 71 11.30 15.77 2.58
C ALA A 71 10.05 15.08 2.02
N PHE A 72 10.13 13.77 1.83
CA PHE A 72 9.00 12.95 1.41
C PHE A 72 8.41 12.23 2.63
N ALA A 73 7.09 12.32 2.78
CA ALA A 73 6.32 11.54 3.75
C ALA A 73 5.54 10.48 2.98
N VAL A 74 5.75 9.21 3.34
CA VAL A 74 5.13 8.05 2.72
C VAL A 74 4.28 7.34 3.76
N SER A 75 3.05 7.00 3.39
CA SER A 75 2.16 6.12 4.16
C SER A 75 1.92 4.86 3.35
N MET A 76 2.14 3.69 3.97
CA MET A 76 1.97 2.41 3.30
C MET A 76 1.26 1.38 4.17
N ILE A 77 0.71 0.38 3.51
CA ILE A 77 0.08 -0.79 4.12
C ILE A 77 0.93 -2.01 3.78
N ILE A 78 1.02 -2.94 4.72
CA ILE A 78 1.56 -4.28 4.50
C ILE A 78 0.54 -5.31 4.95
N GLY A 79 0.54 -6.48 4.32
CA GLY A 79 -0.32 -7.60 4.71
C GLY A 79 0.11 -8.91 4.08
N ASP A 80 -0.35 -10.01 4.65
CA ASP A 80 -0.05 -11.38 4.21
C ASP A 80 -1.23 -12.03 3.47
N ARG A 81 -2.36 -11.35 3.35
CA ARG A 81 -3.66 -11.88 2.88
C ARG A 81 -4.20 -13.05 3.69
N LYS A 82 -3.65 -13.29 4.88
CA LYS A 82 -4.05 -14.37 5.81
C LYS A 82 -4.54 -13.84 7.15
N GLY A 83 -4.93 -12.56 7.19
CA GLY A 83 -5.44 -11.91 8.38
C GLY A 83 -4.46 -11.01 9.10
N LEU A 84 -3.21 -10.87 8.64
CA LEU A 84 -2.27 -9.89 9.16
C LEU A 84 -2.26 -8.63 8.28
N VAL A 85 -2.41 -7.47 8.88
CA VAL A 85 -2.32 -6.18 8.20
C VAL A 85 -1.73 -5.13 9.11
N GLY A 86 -0.94 -4.23 8.56
CA GLY A 86 -0.32 -3.13 9.30
C GLY A 86 -0.20 -1.87 8.47
N ILE A 87 -0.27 -0.72 9.13
CA ILE A 87 -0.05 0.60 8.52
C ILE A 87 1.19 1.22 9.12
N GLY A 88 2.04 1.78 8.27
CA GLY A 88 3.22 2.50 8.71
C GLY A 88 3.42 3.81 7.96
N ASN A 89 4.03 4.74 8.64
CA ASN A 89 4.38 6.05 8.11
C ASN A 89 5.90 6.26 8.17
N GLY A 90 6.47 6.79 7.09
CA GLY A 90 7.89 7.08 7.02
C GLY A 90 8.14 8.46 6.44
N LYS A 91 9.17 9.16 6.95
CA LYS A 91 9.61 10.44 6.43
C LYS A 91 11.12 10.43 6.22
N ALA A 92 11.58 10.85 5.04
CA ALA A 92 12.99 10.99 4.71
C ALA A 92 13.20 12.03 3.60
N ILE A 93 14.45 12.38 3.33
CA ILE A 93 14.83 13.29 2.25
C ILE A 93 14.57 12.61 0.91
N ASP A 94 14.90 11.32 0.82
CA ASP A 94 14.69 10.47 -0.36
C ASP A 94 13.47 9.56 -0.18
N THR A 95 12.77 9.28 -1.29
CA THR A 95 11.56 8.43 -1.31
C THR A 95 11.87 6.98 -0.95
N ALA A 96 12.99 6.41 -1.42
CA ALA A 96 13.38 5.04 -1.12
C ALA A 96 13.62 4.85 0.38
N LEU A 97 14.32 5.79 1.01
CA LEU A 97 14.54 5.80 2.45
C LEU A 97 13.23 5.99 3.24
N ALA A 98 12.30 6.82 2.73
CA ALA A 98 11.00 7.02 3.36
C ALA A 98 10.15 5.72 3.32
N ILE A 99 10.14 5.01 2.19
CA ILE A 99 9.47 3.71 2.04
C ILE A 99 10.07 2.68 3.00
N GLY A 100 11.41 2.56 3.08
CA GLY A 100 12.06 1.66 4.02
C GLY A 100 11.73 1.93 5.49
N LYS A 101 11.59 3.21 5.87
CA LYS A 101 11.12 3.61 7.21
C LYS A 101 9.65 3.26 7.44
N ALA A 102 8.78 3.56 6.47
CA ALA A 102 7.36 3.24 6.53
C ALA A 102 7.13 1.73 6.67
N LEU A 103 7.90 0.91 5.97
CA LEU A 103 7.85 -0.55 6.06
C LEU A 103 8.24 -1.06 7.46
N LYS A 104 9.30 -0.51 8.05
CA LYS A 104 9.70 -0.87 9.42
C LYS A 104 8.65 -0.48 10.45
N ASP A 105 8.01 0.68 10.27
CA ASP A 105 6.93 1.15 11.12
C ASP A 105 5.66 0.29 10.96
N ALA A 106 5.28 -0.06 9.73
CA ALA A 106 4.17 -0.93 9.43
C ALA A 106 4.33 -2.34 10.05
N LYS A 107 5.55 -2.90 10.04
CA LYS A 107 5.85 -4.19 10.69
C LYS A 107 5.66 -4.14 12.20
N LYS A 108 5.87 -2.99 12.86
CA LYS A 108 5.62 -2.82 14.29
C LYS A 108 4.13 -2.75 14.62
N ASN A 109 3.33 -2.21 13.67
CA ASN A 109 1.90 -1.97 13.82
C ASN A 109 1.04 -3.09 13.19
N LEU A 110 1.57 -4.31 13.08
CA LEU A 110 0.82 -5.46 12.56
C LEU A 110 -0.29 -5.86 13.53
N ILE A 111 -1.49 -6.07 12.98
CA ILE A 111 -2.66 -6.51 13.72
C ILE A 111 -3.16 -7.80 13.07
N ARG A 112 -3.53 -8.77 13.90
CA ARG A 112 -4.17 -10.01 13.46
C ARG A 112 -5.68 -9.89 13.55
N ILE A 113 -6.35 -10.09 12.42
CA ILE A 113 -7.80 -10.02 12.31
C ILE A 113 -8.36 -11.43 12.39
N LYS A 114 -9.41 -11.62 13.19
CA LYS A 114 -10.18 -12.86 13.22
C LYS A 114 -11.29 -12.77 12.18
N THR A 115 -11.14 -13.48 11.08
CA THR A 115 -12.14 -13.59 10.01
C THR A 115 -13.04 -14.80 10.24
N THR A 116 -14.24 -14.78 9.68
CA THR A 116 -15.14 -15.95 9.62
C THR A 116 -14.64 -16.96 8.58
N LYS A 117 -15.27 -18.15 8.53
CA LYS A 117 -14.96 -19.17 7.51
C LYS A 117 -15.16 -18.66 6.08
N THR A 118 -16.06 -17.70 5.88
CA THR A 118 -16.33 -17.02 4.60
C THR A 118 -15.43 -15.83 4.32
N MET A 119 -14.30 -15.68 5.04
CA MET A 119 -13.39 -14.52 4.92
C MET A 119 -14.11 -13.17 5.05
N SER A 120 -15.15 -13.12 5.89
CA SER A 120 -15.94 -11.94 6.23
C SER A 120 -15.74 -11.53 7.69
N ILE A 121 -16.38 -10.43 8.12
CA ILE A 121 -16.43 -9.98 9.50
C ILE A 121 -17.68 -10.55 10.20
N PRO A 122 -17.64 -10.82 11.52
CA PRO A 122 -18.75 -11.47 12.23
C PRO A 122 -19.95 -10.57 12.51
N HIS A 123 -19.79 -9.25 12.54
CA HIS A 123 -20.86 -8.28 12.84
C HIS A 123 -20.54 -6.89 12.30
N GLU A 124 -21.55 -6.03 12.27
CA GLU A 124 -21.41 -4.63 11.92
C GLU A 124 -20.54 -3.88 12.94
N ILE A 125 -19.65 -3.03 12.42
CA ILE A 125 -18.74 -2.25 13.24
C ILE A 125 -18.60 -0.84 12.72
N ARG A 126 -18.72 0.11 13.64
CA ARG A 126 -18.48 1.52 13.39
C ARG A 126 -17.24 1.99 14.16
N ALA A 127 -16.35 2.69 13.47
CA ALA A 127 -15.16 3.25 14.06
C ALA A 127 -14.85 4.64 13.52
N LYS A 128 -14.33 5.48 14.41
CA LYS A 128 -13.89 6.84 14.10
C LYS A 128 -12.41 7.01 14.41
N TYR A 129 -11.72 7.66 13.50
CA TYR A 129 -10.33 8.07 13.67
C TYR A 129 -10.14 9.49 13.15
N CYS A 130 -9.77 10.42 14.03
CA CYS A 130 -9.74 11.85 13.72
C CYS A 130 -11.07 12.31 13.08
N SER A 131 -11.02 12.89 11.89
CA SER A 131 -12.18 13.35 11.12
C SER A 131 -12.86 12.26 10.28
N SER A 132 -12.29 11.05 10.20
CA SER A 132 -12.82 9.98 9.36
C SER A 132 -13.61 8.98 10.18
N GLU A 133 -14.78 8.62 9.67
CA GLU A 133 -15.66 7.62 10.27
C GLU A 133 -16.03 6.59 9.20
N ILE A 134 -15.93 5.32 9.56
CA ILE A 134 -16.22 4.19 8.69
C ILE A 134 -17.14 3.20 9.38
N VAL A 135 -18.02 2.60 8.58
CA VAL A 135 -18.86 1.48 8.99
C VAL A 135 -18.53 0.29 8.10
N LEU A 136 -18.36 -0.87 8.71
CA LEU A 136 -18.13 -2.15 8.06
C LEU A 136 -19.33 -3.05 8.29
N PHE A 137 -19.88 -3.62 7.22
CA PHE A 137 -20.98 -4.57 7.24
C PHE A 137 -20.52 -5.92 6.72
N PRO A 138 -20.88 -7.04 7.36
CA PRO A 138 -20.68 -8.36 6.76
C PRO A 138 -21.53 -8.48 5.49
N ASN A 139 -20.99 -9.16 4.50
CA ASN A 139 -21.67 -9.37 3.24
C ASN A 139 -21.65 -10.85 2.87
N ASN A 140 -22.71 -11.33 2.21
CA ASN A 140 -22.84 -12.72 1.78
C ASN A 140 -22.68 -12.78 0.25
N GLY A 141 -21.46 -13.13 -0.21
CA GLY A 141 -21.18 -13.44 -1.60
C GLY A 141 -21.17 -12.29 -2.61
N ARG A 142 -21.27 -11.01 -2.18
CA ARG A 142 -21.15 -9.84 -3.08
C ARG A 142 -19.72 -9.39 -3.33
N GLY A 143 -18.77 -10.03 -2.67
CA GLY A 143 -17.38 -9.61 -2.70
C GLY A 143 -17.10 -8.30 -1.94
N LEU A 144 -15.96 -7.71 -2.19
CA LEU A 144 -15.50 -6.51 -1.48
C LEU A 144 -16.05 -5.23 -2.10
N VAL A 145 -17.04 -4.62 -1.44
CA VAL A 145 -17.65 -3.35 -1.85
C VAL A 145 -17.22 -2.24 -0.90
N VAL A 146 -16.08 -1.62 -1.21
CA VAL A 146 -15.41 -0.67 -0.30
C VAL A 146 -14.73 0.43 -1.10
N GLY A 147 -14.61 1.62 -0.53
CA GLY A 147 -13.92 2.75 -1.16
C GLY A 147 -12.44 2.82 -0.82
N SER A 148 -11.64 3.30 -1.78
CA SER A 148 -10.25 3.79 -1.63
C SER A 148 -9.36 3.01 -0.64
N ALA A 149 -8.78 3.72 0.34
CA ALA A 149 -7.82 3.19 1.32
C ALA A 149 -8.33 1.97 2.12
N ALA A 150 -9.63 1.94 2.43
CA ALA A 150 -10.22 0.80 3.15
C ALA A 150 -10.22 -0.47 2.30
N ARG A 151 -10.44 -0.36 0.97
CA ARG A 151 -10.35 -1.49 0.04
C ARG A 151 -8.95 -2.09 0.04
N ASP A 152 -7.93 -1.25 0.01
CA ASP A 152 -6.54 -1.69 -0.02
C ASP A 152 -6.16 -2.44 1.27
N ILE A 153 -6.63 -1.97 2.43
CA ILE A 153 -6.42 -2.63 3.72
C ILE A 153 -7.11 -3.99 3.76
N LEU A 154 -8.38 -4.05 3.39
CA LEU A 154 -9.15 -5.30 3.44
C LEU A 154 -8.62 -6.34 2.45
N ASN A 155 -8.20 -5.92 1.25
CA ASN A 155 -7.54 -6.81 0.29
C ASN A 155 -6.24 -7.41 0.85
N LEU A 156 -5.38 -6.59 1.46
CA LEU A 156 -4.13 -7.04 2.06
C LEU A 156 -4.34 -7.86 3.34
N ALA A 157 -5.45 -7.64 4.03
CA ALA A 157 -5.88 -8.47 5.15
C ALA A 157 -6.46 -9.82 4.73
N GLY A 158 -6.81 -10.00 3.44
CA GLY A 158 -7.42 -11.21 2.92
C GLY A 158 -8.92 -11.31 3.20
N VAL A 159 -9.57 -10.19 3.52
CA VAL A 159 -11.03 -10.15 3.72
C VAL A 159 -11.70 -9.93 2.37
N THR A 160 -12.58 -10.84 1.96
CA THR A 160 -13.22 -10.82 0.63
C THR A 160 -14.66 -10.35 0.67
N ASP A 161 -15.44 -10.74 1.67
CA ASP A 161 -16.88 -10.49 1.71
C ASP A 161 -17.25 -9.45 2.78
N VAL A 162 -17.01 -8.18 2.44
CA VAL A 162 -17.32 -7.03 3.31
C VAL A 162 -17.77 -5.84 2.49
N THR A 163 -18.82 -5.19 2.96
CA THR A 163 -19.24 -3.87 2.48
C THR A 163 -18.81 -2.82 3.48
N ALA A 164 -18.15 -1.76 3.02
CA ALA A 164 -17.76 -0.65 3.88
C ALA A 164 -18.18 0.69 3.30
N LYS A 165 -18.61 1.58 4.16
CA LYS A 165 -18.95 2.96 3.81
C LYS A 165 -18.19 3.94 4.68
N VAL A 166 -17.49 4.87 4.05
CA VAL A 166 -16.95 6.05 4.73
C VAL A 166 -18.10 7.05 4.86
N LEU A 167 -18.47 7.37 6.09
CA LEU A 167 -19.62 8.28 6.38
C LEU A 167 -19.22 9.74 6.22
N THR A 168 -17.98 10.07 6.52
CA THR A 168 -17.46 11.43 6.44
C THR A 168 -17.01 11.80 5.03
N GLY A 169 -17.15 13.05 4.63
CA GLY A 169 -16.64 13.59 3.37
C GLY A 169 -15.11 13.72 3.28
N SER A 170 -14.38 13.24 4.29
CA SER A 170 -12.91 13.32 4.33
C SER A 170 -12.26 12.48 3.23
N LYS A 171 -11.53 13.14 2.33
CA LYS A 171 -10.74 12.50 1.27
C LYS A 171 -9.33 12.07 1.75
N ASN A 172 -9.00 12.28 3.03
CA ASN A 172 -7.69 11.95 3.59
C ASN A 172 -7.53 10.43 3.71
N LYS A 173 -6.70 9.85 2.82
CA LYS A 173 -6.45 8.40 2.77
C LYS A 173 -5.88 7.86 4.07
N ILE A 174 -5.01 8.62 4.75
CA ILE A 174 -4.37 8.20 6.00
C ILE A 174 -5.39 8.09 7.13
N ASN A 175 -6.29 9.07 7.26
CA ASN A 175 -7.33 9.04 8.28
C ASN A 175 -8.35 7.92 8.02
N ASN A 176 -8.75 7.73 6.75
CA ASN A 176 -9.64 6.64 6.37
C ASN A 176 -9.00 5.27 6.65
N ALA A 177 -7.70 5.12 6.39
CA ALA A 177 -6.95 3.93 6.74
C ALA A 177 -6.89 3.70 8.26
N GLY A 178 -6.61 4.74 9.04
CA GLY A 178 -6.62 4.68 10.50
C GLY A 178 -7.98 4.28 11.08
N ALA A 179 -9.09 4.81 10.50
CA ALA A 179 -10.44 4.44 10.90
C ALA A 179 -10.72 2.95 10.61
N THR A 180 -10.30 2.46 9.44
CA THR A 180 -10.44 1.04 9.07
C THR A 180 -9.66 0.13 10.02
N MET A 181 -8.40 0.47 10.34
CA MET A 181 -7.61 -0.31 11.30
C MET A 181 -8.25 -0.36 12.67
N LYS A 182 -8.77 0.77 13.19
CA LYS A 182 -9.52 0.77 14.45
C LYS A 182 -10.78 -0.09 14.40
N ALA A 183 -11.49 -0.11 13.27
CA ALA A 183 -12.64 -0.99 13.08
C ALA A 183 -12.23 -2.47 13.17
N LEU A 184 -11.16 -2.85 12.49
CA LEU A 184 -10.63 -4.21 12.49
C LEU A 184 -10.09 -4.66 13.86
N MET A 185 -9.47 -3.74 14.62
CA MET A 185 -9.10 -4.01 16.04
C MET A 185 -10.31 -4.36 16.89
N LYS A 186 -11.40 -3.59 16.78
CA LYS A 186 -12.65 -3.85 17.51
C LYS A 186 -13.27 -5.21 17.15
N VAL A 187 -13.16 -5.65 15.87
CA VAL A 187 -13.54 -7.01 15.45
C VAL A 187 -12.76 -8.04 16.24
N SER A 188 -11.45 -7.90 16.30
CA SER A 188 -10.55 -8.85 16.98
C SER A 188 -10.80 -8.92 18.48
N GLU A 189 -11.00 -7.78 19.16
CA GLU A 189 -11.27 -7.69 20.60
C GLU A 189 -12.60 -8.34 20.99
N ARG A 190 -13.69 -8.07 20.22
CA ARG A 190 -15.00 -8.68 20.50
C ARG A 190 -15.00 -10.18 20.25
N ALA A 191 -14.28 -10.65 19.24
CA ALA A 191 -14.13 -12.08 18.98
C ALA A 191 -13.33 -12.79 20.09
N SER A 192 -12.44 -12.10 20.80
CA SER A 192 -11.71 -12.64 21.95
C SER A 192 -12.59 -12.77 23.18
N LYS A 193 -13.50 -11.81 23.42
CA LYS A 193 -14.43 -11.83 24.56
C LYS A 193 -15.55 -12.86 24.44
N LYS A 194 -15.83 -13.37 23.21
CA LYS A 194 -16.89 -14.39 22.97
C LYS A 194 -16.41 -15.83 23.06
N VAL A 195 -15.12 -16.09 23.23
CA VAL A 195 -14.62 -17.43 23.54
C VAL A 195 -14.75 -17.58 25.05
N PRO A 196 -15.72 -18.34 25.61
CA PRO A 196 -15.68 -18.70 27.03
C PRO A 196 -14.37 -19.46 27.23
N GLU A 197 -13.61 -19.10 28.24
CA GLU A 197 -12.50 -19.90 28.74
C GLU A 197 -13.09 -21.27 29.06
N ILE A 198 -12.86 -22.27 28.19
CA ILE A 198 -13.12 -23.65 28.50
C ILE A 198 -12.07 -23.95 29.56
N SER A 199 -12.51 -23.90 30.83
CA SER A 199 -11.73 -24.32 31.97
C SER A 199 -11.16 -25.70 31.68
N VAL A 200 -9.86 -25.84 31.86
CA VAL A 200 -9.07 -27.06 31.60
C VAL A 200 -9.40 -28.19 32.62
N ASP A 201 -10.43 -28.02 33.47
CA ASP A 201 -10.75 -28.88 34.61
C ASP A 201 -11.60 -30.12 34.28
N LYS A 202 -11.67 -30.56 33.02
CA LYS A 202 -12.41 -31.79 32.62
C LYS A 202 -11.58 -32.81 31.86
N LYS A 203 -10.30 -32.96 32.16
CA LYS A 203 -9.47 -34.01 31.55
C LYS A 203 -8.96 -35.09 32.52
N GLU A 204 -9.37 -35.07 33.76
CA GLU A 204 -8.90 -36.08 34.75
C GLU A 204 -9.94 -37.15 35.14
N GLU A 205 -11.14 -37.17 34.57
CA GLU A 205 -12.18 -38.15 34.97
C GLU A 205 -12.47 -39.26 33.91
N ILE A 206 -11.63 -39.47 32.92
CA ILE A 206 -11.84 -40.57 31.94
C ILE A 206 -10.65 -41.55 31.92
N VAL A 207 -9.89 -41.68 32.98
CA VAL A 207 -8.91 -42.76 33.16
C VAL A 207 -9.02 -43.26 34.61
N ALA A 208 -10.06 -43.97 34.92
CA ALA A 208 -10.19 -44.91 36.04
C ALA A 208 -11.06 -46.07 35.61
#